data_219a4c64d962750c0c611860637ad6f4
#
_entry.id   219a4c64d962750c0c611860637ad6f4
#
_cell.length_a   1.000
_cell.length_b   1.000
_cell.length_c   1.000
_cell.angle_alpha   90.00
_cell.angle_beta   90.00
_cell.angle_gamma   90.00
#
_symmetry.space_group_name_H-M   'P 1'
#
loop_
_entity.id
_entity.type
_entity.pdbx_description
1 polymer ?
#
loop_
_entity_poly.entity_id
_entity_poly.type
_entity_poly.pdbx_seq_one_letter_code
_entity_poly.pdbx_strand_id
1 'polypeptide(L)'
;MSIQVEEYIRSDGTNPYKAWFDSLDAQAAAKVVTAKLRMELRNASNVKWFAGIGECVIDWGPGYRIYLAKDGDTLIVLFGGGTKRRQHADIDRAKALHAEYKSRKAPKLVAHKAPKRKR
;
A
#
# COMPACT_ATOMS: atom_id res chain seq x y z
N MET A 1 18.34 4.75 9.04
CA MET A 1 16.99 5.21 9.38
C MET A 1 15.95 4.34 8.70
N SER A 2 14.95 3.90 9.42
CA SER A 2 13.94 3.01 8.84
C SER A 2 12.83 3.81 8.18
N ILE A 3 12.06 3.12 7.35
CA ILE A 3 10.84 3.63 6.76
C ILE A 3 9.67 3.06 7.53
N GLN A 4 8.66 3.89 7.77
CA GLN A 4 7.42 3.42 8.36
C GLN A 4 6.54 2.83 7.26
N VAL A 5 5.99 1.65 7.51
CA VAL A 5 5.09 0.98 6.57
C VAL A 5 3.74 0.82 7.23
N GLU A 6 2.72 1.39 6.64
CA GLU A 6 1.36 1.36 7.18
C GLU A 6 0.39 0.74 6.20
N GLU A 7 -0.64 0.12 6.71
CA GLU A 7 -1.72 -0.45 5.92
C GLU A 7 -2.82 0.58 5.76
N TYR A 8 -3.33 0.74 4.54
CA TYR A 8 -4.40 1.69 4.30
C TYR A 8 -5.72 1.17 4.87
N ILE A 9 -6.32 1.96 5.75
CA ILE A 9 -7.63 1.68 6.31
C ILE A 9 -8.61 2.69 5.71
N ARG A 10 -9.63 2.17 5.02
CA ARG A 10 -10.63 3.02 4.35
C ARG A 10 -11.57 3.65 5.37
N SER A 11 -12.35 4.63 4.92
CA SER A 11 -13.25 5.35 5.82
C SER A 11 -14.31 4.44 6.46
N ASP A 12 -14.65 3.33 5.81
CA ASP A 12 -15.60 2.37 6.36
C ASP A 12 -14.94 1.34 7.29
N GLY A 13 -13.65 1.51 7.55
CA GLY A 13 -12.91 0.60 8.43
C GLY A 13 -12.30 -0.60 7.76
N THR A 14 -12.56 -0.81 6.47
CA THR A 14 -11.98 -1.96 5.78
C THR A 14 -10.49 -1.72 5.49
N ASN A 15 -9.74 -2.82 5.45
CA ASN A 15 -8.30 -2.81 5.23
C ASN A 15 -8.00 -3.80 4.10
N PRO A 16 -7.88 -3.31 2.86
CA PRO A 16 -7.71 -4.21 1.71
C PRO A 16 -6.44 -5.06 1.78
N TYR A 17 -5.32 -4.48 2.26
CA TYR A 17 -4.09 -5.25 2.41
C TYR A 17 -4.27 -6.39 3.41
N LYS A 18 -4.84 -6.10 4.56
CA LYS A 18 -5.03 -7.12 5.59
C LYS A 18 -5.97 -8.22 5.12
N ALA A 19 -7.04 -7.87 4.42
CA ALA A 19 -7.98 -8.86 3.89
C ALA A 19 -7.26 -9.82 2.93
N TRP A 20 -6.42 -9.26 2.04
CA TRP A 20 -5.62 -10.08 1.14
C TRP A 20 -4.62 -10.94 1.92
N PHE A 21 -3.89 -10.33 2.84
CA PHE A 21 -2.87 -11.03 3.63
C PHE A 21 -3.49 -12.22 4.40
N ASP A 22 -4.65 -12.00 5.01
CA ASP A 22 -5.31 -13.03 5.80
C ASP A 22 -5.81 -14.19 4.94
N SER A 23 -5.92 -14.02 3.62
CA SER A 23 -6.33 -15.07 2.71
C SER A 23 -5.18 -16.00 2.30
N LEU A 24 -3.94 -15.66 2.64
CA LEU A 24 -2.77 -16.39 2.23
C LEU A 24 -2.52 -17.60 3.13
N ASP A 25 -1.92 -18.67 2.56
CA ASP A 25 -1.44 -19.74 3.40
C ASP A 25 -0.19 -19.32 4.17
N ALA A 26 0.25 -20.14 5.12
CA ALA A 26 1.33 -19.77 6.02
C ALA A 26 2.65 -19.48 5.29
N GLN A 27 2.96 -20.25 4.25
CA GLN A 27 4.21 -20.03 3.51
C GLN A 27 4.18 -18.74 2.74
N ALA A 28 3.07 -18.46 2.07
CA ALA A 28 2.91 -17.20 1.32
C ALA A 28 2.93 -16.00 2.29
N ALA A 29 2.23 -16.11 3.41
CA ALA A 29 2.23 -15.05 4.41
C ALA A 29 3.63 -14.75 4.92
N ALA A 30 4.44 -15.79 5.16
CA ALA A 30 5.82 -15.60 5.61
C ALA A 30 6.66 -14.84 4.58
N LYS A 31 6.46 -15.12 3.29
CA LYS A 31 7.15 -14.40 2.22
C LYS A 31 6.75 -12.93 2.19
N VAL A 32 5.47 -12.64 2.41
CA VAL A 32 4.97 -11.28 2.44
C VAL A 32 5.52 -10.52 3.64
N VAL A 33 5.55 -11.15 4.81
CA VAL A 33 6.13 -10.53 6.01
C VAL A 33 7.59 -10.17 5.78
N THR A 34 8.36 -11.07 5.16
CA THR A 34 9.76 -10.79 4.85
C THR A 34 9.90 -9.60 3.90
N ALA A 35 9.06 -9.54 2.88
CA ALA A 35 9.11 -8.42 1.93
C ALA A 35 8.78 -7.09 2.61
N LYS A 36 7.78 -7.09 3.48
CA LYS A 36 7.41 -5.89 4.22
C LYS A 36 8.55 -5.43 5.13
N LEU A 37 9.20 -6.37 5.81
CA LEU A 37 10.33 -6.05 6.67
C LEU A 37 11.47 -5.42 5.88
N ARG A 38 11.76 -5.93 4.68
CA ARG A 38 12.80 -5.35 3.84
C ARG A 38 12.49 -3.90 3.50
N MET A 39 11.23 -3.59 3.20
CA MET A 39 10.84 -2.21 2.93
C MET A 39 11.06 -1.31 4.14
N GLU A 40 10.75 -1.81 5.34
CA GLU A 40 10.99 -1.06 6.57
C GLU A 40 12.46 -0.76 6.79
N LEU A 41 13.32 -1.63 6.28
CA LEU A 41 14.78 -1.46 6.35
C LEU A 41 15.35 -0.73 5.13
N ARG A 42 14.49 -0.05 4.36
CA ARG A 42 14.86 0.73 3.17
C ARG A 42 15.39 -0.12 2.03
N ASN A 43 15.12 -1.42 2.03
CA ASN A 43 15.48 -2.28 0.91
C ASN A 43 14.26 -2.46 0.01
N ALA A 44 14.15 -1.58 -0.97
CA ALA A 44 13.06 -1.59 -1.93
C ALA A 44 13.51 -2.04 -3.32
N SER A 45 14.57 -2.86 -3.39
CA SER A 45 15.11 -3.30 -4.67
C SER A 45 14.12 -4.12 -5.50
N ASN A 46 13.15 -4.76 -4.84
CA ASN A 46 12.13 -5.55 -5.51
C ASN A 46 10.87 -4.76 -5.86
N VAL A 47 10.89 -3.46 -5.66
CA VAL A 47 9.73 -2.61 -5.95
C VAL A 47 9.90 -1.96 -7.30
N LYS A 48 8.90 -2.12 -8.14
CA LYS A 48 8.81 -1.42 -9.44
C LYS A 48 7.87 -0.25 -9.26
N TRP A 49 8.32 0.94 -9.65
CA TRP A 49 7.54 2.16 -9.51
C TRP A 49 6.94 2.56 -10.86
N PHE A 50 5.65 2.80 -10.89
CA PHE A 50 4.97 3.23 -12.11
C PHE A 50 3.63 3.88 -11.79
N ALA A 51 3.26 4.89 -12.58
CA ALA A 51 1.95 5.55 -12.47
C ALA A 51 1.58 5.95 -11.04
N GLY A 52 2.58 6.38 -10.27
CA GLY A 52 2.34 6.88 -8.91
C GLY A 52 2.26 5.83 -7.82
N ILE A 53 2.33 4.55 -8.18
CA ILE A 53 2.32 3.46 -7.20
C ILE A 53 3.55 2.59 -7.36
N GLY A 54 3.75 1.69 -6.41
CA GLY A 54 4.80 0.69 -6.46
C GLY A 54 4.21 -0.70 -6.42
N GLU A 55 4.94 -1.63 -7.03
CA GLU A 55 4.60 -3.04 -7.02
C GLU A 55 5.79 -3.81 -6.49
N CYS A 56 5.67 -4.34 -5.28
CA CYS A 56 6.72 -5.16 -4.68
C CYS A 56 6.54 -6.60 -5.14
N VAL A 57 7.47 -7.08 -5.94
CA VAL A 57 7.39 -8.40 -6.55
C VAL A 57 8.05 -9.44 -5.65
N ILE A 58 7.32 -10.50 -5.35
CA ILE A 58 7.83 -11.64 -4.59
C ILE A 58 7.90 -12.82 -5.56
N ASP A 59 9.10 -13.15 -5.99
CA ASP A 59 9.34 -14.19 -6.99
C ASP A 59 9.33 -15.57 -6.33
N TRP A 60 8.15 -16.00 -5.96
CA TRP A 60 7.94 -17.27 -5.29
C TRP A 60 6.50 -17.73 -5.52
N GLY A 61 6.30 -19.02 -5.71
CA GLY A 61 4.98 -19.58 -5.95
C GLY A 61 4.31 -18.96 -7.18
N PRO A 62 3.06 -18.53 -7.08
CA PRO A 62 2.35 -17.92 -8.21
C PRO A 62 2.81 -16.49 -8.52
N GLY A 63 3.86 -16.01 -7.88
CA GLY A 63 4.34 -14.66 -8.10
C GLY A 63 3.49 -13.62 -7.40
N TYR A 64 3.65 -13.51 -6.08
CA TYR A 64 2.87 -12.55 -5.29
C TYR A 64 3.37 -11.12 -5.48
N ARG A 65 2.45 -10.17 -5.33
CA ARG A 65 2.75 -8.74 -5.42
C ARG A 65 2.07 -7.99 -4.30
N ILE A 66 2.79 -7.01 -3.75
CA ILE A 66 2.22 -6.08 -2.78
C ILE A 66 2.16 -4.72 -3.46
N TYR A 67 0.99 -4.07 -3.44
CA TYR A 67 0.82 -2.76 -4.05
C TYR A 67 0.89 -1.67 -2.99
N LEU A 68 1.64 -0.63 -3.28
CA LEU A 68 1.99 0.38 -2.29
C LEU A 68 2.20 1.74 -2.95
N ALA A 69 2.32 2.76 -2.12
CA ALA A 69 2.75 4.08 -2.57
C ALA A 69 3.57 4.73 -1.48
N LYS A 70 4.44 5.65 -1.87
CA LYS A 70 5.16 6.48 -0.92
C LYS A 70 4.34 7.70 -0.57
N ASP A 71 4.42 8.11 0.67
CA ASP A 71 3.90 9.38 1.14
C ASP A 71 5.07 10.10 1.82
N GLY A 72 5.78 10.92 1.04
CA GLY A 72 7.03 11.51 1.50
C GLY A 72 8.17 10.50 1.48
N ASP A 73 9.21 10.79 2.25
CA ASP A 73 10.43 9.99 2.22
C ASP A 73 10.46 8.86 3.23
N THR A 74 9.58 8.88 4.21
CA THR A 74 9.68 7.95 5.34
C THR A 74 8.45 7.08 5.53
N LEU A 75 7.41 7.25 4.71
CA LEU A 75 6.17 6.48 4.86
C LEU A 75 5.83 5.75 3.58
N ILE A 76 5.54 4.47 3.72
CA ILE A 76 4.98 3.63 2.66
C ILE A 76 3.59 3.19 3.11
N VAL A 77 2.61 3.29 2.21
CA VAL A 77 1.23 2.88 2.48
C VAL A 77 0.92 1.68 1.61
N LEU A 78 0.41 0.61 2.22
CA LEU A 78 0.08 -0.63 1.54
C LEU A 78 -1.40 -0.65 1.20
N PHE A 79 -1.72 -0.96 -0.07
CA PHE A 79 -3.10 -0.93 -0.57
C PHE A 79 -3.69 -2.30 -0.84
N GLY A 80 -2.85 -3.32 -0.96
CA GLY A 80 -3.35 -4.65 -1.23
C GLY A 80 -2.29 -5.52 -1.85
N GLY A 81 -2.70 -6.63 -2.38
CA GLY A 81 -1.79 -7.55 -3.02
C GLY A 81 -2.53 -8.51 -3.95
N GLY A 82 -1.78 -9.37 -4.58
CA GLY A 82 -2.36 -10.35 -5.49
C GLY A 82 -1.29 -11.23 -6.09
N THR A 83 -1.66 -11.94 -7.15
CA THR A 83 -0.76 -12.81 -7.88
C THR A 83 -0.50 -12.25 -9.27
N LYS A 84 0.51 -12.80 -9.96
CA LYS A 84 0.81 -12.40 -11.31
C LYS A 84 -0.41 -12.56 -12.22
N ARG A 85 -1.18 -13.61 -12.02
CA ARG A 85 -2.34 -13.90 -12.85
C ARG A 85 -3.39 -12.78 -12.81
N ARG A 86 -3.54 -12.12 -11.66
CA ARG A 86 -4.54 -11.07 -11.48
C ARG A 86 -3.94 -9.67 -11.49
N GLN A 87 -2.70 -9.56 -11.92
CA GLN A 87 -1.93 -8.33 -11.83
C GLN A 87 -2.66 -7.11 -12.37
N HIS A 88 -3.27 -7.24 -13.54
CA HIS A 88 -3.90 -6.09 -14.19
C HIS A 88 -5.05 -5.52 -13.35
N ALA A 89 -5.94 -6.37 -12.90
CA ALA A 89 -7.07 -5.95 -12.08
C ALA A 89 -6.60 -5.40 -10.73
N ASP A 90 -5.58 -6.02 -10.16
CA ASP A 90 -5.08 -5.60 -8.85
C ASP A 90 -4.35 -4.26 -8.92
N ILE A 91 -3.67 -3.97 -10.03
CA ILE A 91 -3.07 -2.66 -10.26
C ILE A 91 -4.15 -1.58 -10.34
N ASP A 92 -5.21 -1.83 -11.09
CA ASP A 92 -6.31 -0.87 -11.23
C ASP A 92 -6.92 -0.58 -9.86
N ARG A 93 -7.12 -1.61 -9.08
CA ARG A 93 -7.68 -1.45 -7.73
C ARG A 93 -6.74 -0.65 -6.83
N ALA A 94 -5.44 -0.94 -6.89
CA ALA A 94 -4.47 -0.22 -6.08
C ALA A 94 -4.41 1.26 -6.45
N LYS A 95 -4.49 1.57 -7.74
CA LYS A 95 -4.54 2.96 -8.19
C LYS A 95 -5.77 3.68 -7.66
N ALA A 96 -6.92 3.01 -7.67
CA ALA A 96 -8.14 3.60 -7.15
C ALA A 96 -8.02 3.86 -5.64
N LEU A 97 -7.47 2.91 -4.90
CA LEU A 97 -7.26 3.08 -3.46
C LEU A 97 -6.26 4.18 -3.15
N HIS A 98 -5.21 4.30 -3.96
CA HIS A 98 -4.24 5.38 -3.78
C HIS A 98 -4.89 6.74 -4.02
N ALA A 99 -5.73 6.84 -5.06
CA ALA A 99 -6.47 8.08 -5.33
C ALA A 99 -7.39 8.43 -4.16
N GLU A 100 -8.06 7.42 -3.61
CA GLU A 100 -8.91 7.61 -2.43
C GLU A 100 -8.09 8.11 -1.24
N TYR A 101 -6.95 7.50 -0.99
CA TYR A 101 -6.04 7.90 0.08
C TYR A 101 -5.66 9.36 -0.04
N LYS A 102 -5.23 9.78 -1.24
CA LYS A 102 -4.83 11.17 -1.47
C LYS A 102 -6.00 12.13 -1.30
N SER A 103 -7.16 11.74 -1.76
CA SER A 103 -8.37 12.54 -1.64
C SER A 103 -8.75 12.76 -0.16
N ARG A 104 -8.61 11.73 0.65
CA ARG A 104 -8.92 11.85 2.07
C ARG A 104 -7.96 12.77 2.80
N LYS A 105 -6.71 12.82 2.38
CA LYS A 105 -5.75 13.73 2.98
C LYS A 105 -6.02 15.19 2.61
N ALA A 106 -6.30 15.45 1.34
CA ALA A 106 -6.47 16.81 0.86
C ALA A 106 -7.65 17.53 1.53
N PRO A 107 -8.85 16.96 1.57
CA PRO A 107 -9.96 17.60 2.26
C PRO A 107 -9.69 17.84 3.74
N LYS A 108 -8.97 16.91 4.37
CA LYS A 108 -8.63 17.04 5.77
C LYS A 108 -7.78 18.27 6.02
N LEU A 109 -6.80 18.52 5.16
CA LEU A 109 -5.97 19.71 5.27
C LEU A 109 -6.78 20.99 5.02
N VAL A 110 -7.65 20.96 4.04
CA VAL A 110 -8.52 22.10 3.74
C VAL A 110 -9.46 22.38 4.90
N ALA A 111 -10.08 21.34 5.45
CA ALA A 111 -10.98 21.49 6.58
C ALA A 111 -10.27 22.05 7.81
N HIS A 112 -9.04 21.67 7.98
CA HIS A 112 -8.25 22.17 9.10
C HIS A 112 -8.07 23.69 9.02
N LYS A 113 -7.89 24.21 7.83
CA LYS A 113 -7.73 25.64 7.64
C LYS A 113 -9.05 26.39 7.69
N ALA A 114 -10.09 25.79 7.15
CA ALA A 114 -11.36 26.46 7.03
C ALA A 114 -11.96 26.91 8.37
N PRO A 115 -11.97 26.09 9.41
CA PRO A 115 -12.55 26.55 10.68
C PRO A 115 -11.91 27.80 11.23
N LYS A 116 -10.65 27.98 11.02
CA LYS A 116 -9.95 29.15 11.50
C LYS A 116 -10.47 30.43 10.87
N ARG A 117 -10.76 30.35 9.60
CA ARG A 117 -11.23 31.54 8.89
C ARG A 117 -12.63 31.93 9.30
N LYS A 118 -13.36 30.95 9.67
CA LYS A 118 -14.74 31.21 9.97
C LYS A 118 -14.99 31.86 11.25
N ARG A 119 -14.28 31.73 11.95
CA ARG A 119 -14.71 32.15 13.16
C ARG A 119 -14.76 32.77 13.55
#